data_759472eb6ddc0a9db9e2adc89586c957
#
_entry.id   759472eb6ddc0a9db9e2adc89586c957
#
_cell.length_a   1.000
_cell.length_b   1.000
_cell.length_c   1.000
_cell.angle_alpha   90.00
_cell.angle_beta   90.00
_cell.angle_gamma   90.00
#
_symmetry.space_group_name_H-M   'P 1'
#
loop_
_entity.id
_entity.type
_entity.pdbx_description
1 polymer ?
#
loop_
_entity_poly.entity_id
_entity_poly.type
_entity_poly.pdbx_seq_one_letter_code
_entity_poly.pdbx_strand_id
1 'polypeptide(L)'
;DRWAGSVKLSDQLFIIATGNRVEDKSGANRMCTKLGNRLRCLPFDEYLDDWIAWAKAHNICAVLIKFLQFQPKMLSDFDPTRKTNPTPRAWEAVSLVPSFTGRDGEKLFHALVAGDVGEGAAAAYCAFRKMYLNLPDFSELLARPEQYAVPEDLSIRWATDMKLVDL
;
A
#
# COMPACT_ATOMS: atom_id res chain seq x y z
N ASP A 1 39.76 -6.45 1.36
CA ASP A 1 40.27 -5.21 1.97
C ASP A 1 39.05 -4.36 2.40
N ARG A 2 39.02 -4.03 3.67
CA ARG A 2 37.93 -3.22 4.29
C ARG A 2 38.36 -1.75 4.36
N TRP A 3 38.32 -1.07 3.23
CA TRP A 3 38.63 0.35 3.14
C TRP A 3 37.50 1.14 2.50
N ALA A 4 37.15 2.28 3.06
CA ALA A 4 36.27 3.28 2.49
C ALA A 4 37.10 4.54 2.19
N GLY A 5 37.52 4.69 0.94
CA GLY A 5 38.50 5.69 0.56
C GLY A 5 39.86 5.45 1.26
N SER A 6 40.29 6.41 2.09
CA SER A 6 41.52 6.34 2.88
C SER A 6 41.31 5.77 4.31
N VAL A 7 40.08 5.44 4.69
CA VAL A 7 39.77 4.97 6.04
C VAL A 7 39.65 3.45 6.07
N LYS A 8 40.40 2.79 6.94
CA LYS A 8 40.25 1.36 7.21
C LYS A 8 39.02 1.11 8.09
N LEU A 9 38.13 0.25 7.61
CA LEU A 9 36.93 -0.15 8.35
C LEU A 9 37.27 -1.24 9.38
N SER A 10 36.64 -1.20 10.53
CA SER A 10 36.77 -2.23 11.56
C SER A 10 36.29 -3.59 11.05
N ASP A 11 36.93 -4.66 11.50
CA ASP A 11 36.52 -6.04 11.18
C ASP A 11 35.18 -6.42 11.86
N GLN A 12 34.76 -5.66 12.86
CA GLN A 12 33.45 -5.82 13.52
C GLN A 12 32.29 -5.18 12.78
N LEU A 13 32.53 -4.40 11.70
CA LEU A 13 31.49 -3.78 10.92
C LEU A 13 30.82 -4.80 9.99
N PHE A 14 29.50 -4.84 10.03
CA PHE A 14 28.69 -5.53 9.04
C PHE A 14 28.20 -4.52 8.00
N ILE A 15 28.51 -4.76 6.72
CA ILE A 15 28.16 -3.85 5.64
C ILE A 15 26.94 -4.39 4.93
N ILE A 16 25.87 -3.60 4.91
CA ILE A 16 24.64 -3.86 4.16
C ILE A 16 24.48 -2.78 3.10
N ALA A 17 24.16 -3.17 1.89
CA ALA A 17 23.78 -2.25 0.82
C ALA A 17 22.39 -2.62 0.31
N THR A 18 21.57 -1.61 0.08
CA THR A 18 20.24 -1.75 -0.52
C THR A 18 20.21 -1.04 -1.86
N GLY A 19 19.41 -1.55 -2.79
CA GLY A 19 19.26 -0.97 -4.11
C GLY A 19 18.07 -1.56 -4.85
N ASN A 20 17.63 -0.86 -5.88
CA ASN A 20 16.52 -1.32 -6.73
C ASN A 20 17.03 -2.37 -7.72
N ARG A 21 16.15 -3.27 -8.15
CA ARG A 21 16.44 -4.23 -9.21
C ARG A 21 16.53 -3.53 -10.57
N VAL A 22 17.36 -4.05 -11.45
CA VAL A 22 17.50 -3.51 -12.82
C VAL A 22 16.20 -3.69 -13.61
N GLU A 23 15.50 -4.78 -13.34
CA GLU A 23 14.21 -5.13 -13.95
C GLU A 23 13.12 -4.08 -13.65
N ASP A 24 13.20 -3.41 -12.51
CA ASP A 24 12.24 -2.38 -12.08
C ASP A 24 12.39 -1.07 -12.87
N LYS A 25 13.35 -0.97 -13.81
CA LYS A 25 13.63 0.23 -14.63
C LYS A 25 13.67 1.54 -13.83
N SER A 26 14.03 1.45 -12.56
CA SER A 26 14.06 2.56 -11.59
C SER A 26 15.35 3.39 -11.65
N GLY A 27 16.07 3.34 -12.79
CA GLY A 27 17.37 4.01 -12.96
C GLY A 27 18.53 3.27 -12.30
N ALA A 28 18.32 2.05 -11.80
CA ALA A 28 19.38 1.23 -11.23
C ALA A 28 20.36 0.78 -12.32
N ASN A 29 21.65 0.97 -12.08
CA ASN A 29 22.70 0.45 -12.93
C ASN A 29 22.96 -1.03 -12.60
N ARG A 30 23.24 -1.82 -13.64
CA ARG A 30 23.62 -3.22 -13.45
C ARG A 30 24.89 -3.31 -12.61
N MET A 31 24.83 -4.09 -11.53
CA MET A 31 25.99 -4.35 -10.69
C MET A 31 27.08 -5.06 -11.50
N CYS A 32 28.33 -4.59 -11.41
CA CYS A 32 29.41 -5.26 -12.08
C CYS A 32 29.68 -6.64 -11.44
N THR A 33 30.09 -7.61 -12.26
CA THR A 33 30.33 -8.99 -11.84
C THR A 33 31.34 -9.12 -10.69
N LYS A 34 32.36 -8.26 -10.68
CA LYS A 34 33.37 -8.25 -9.61
C LYS A 34 32.79 -7.91 -8.25
N LEU A 35 31.78 -7.02 -8.20
CA LEU A 35 31.09 -6.65 -6.97
C LEU A 35 30.08 -7.74 -6.58
N GLY A 36 29.29 -8.23 -7.55
CA GLY A 36 28.31 -9.29 -7.32
C GLY A 36 28.92 -10.54 -6.68
N ASN A 37 30.13 -10.95 -7.14
CA ASN A 37 30.81 -12.11 -6.58
C ASN A 37 31.33 -11.92 -5.14
N ARG A 38 31.30 -10.70 -4.60
CA ARG A 38 31.73 -10.36 -3.24
C ARG A 38 30.59 -10.08 -2.29
N LEU A 39 29.36 -10.01 -2.79
CA LEU A 39 28.16 -9.72 -2.04
C LEU A 39 27.23 -10.93 -2.03
N ARG A 40 26.49 -11.10 -0.95
CA ARG A 40 25.34 -11.99 -0.90
C ARG A 40 24.12 -11.15 -1.25
N CYS A 41 23.59 -11.33 -2.46
CA CYS A 41 22.36 -10.64 -2.89
C CYS A 41 21.14 -11.42 -2.40
N LEU A 42 20.28 -10.76 -1.70
CA LEU A 42 19.00 -11.30 -1.23
C LEU A 42 17.89 -10.50 -1.90
N PRO A 43 17.00 -11.15 -2.68
CA PRO A 43 15.82 -10.48 -3.18
C PRO A 43 14.86 -10.19 -2.02
N PHE A 44 14.27 -9.01 -2.05
CA PHE A 44 13.24 -8.59 -1.12
C PHE A 44 11.99 -8.27 -1.92
N ASP A 45 10.89 -8.94 -1.60
CA ASP A 45 9.59 -8.72 -2.22
C ASP A 45 8.62 -8.16 -1.18
N GLU A 46 7.63 -7.39 -1.64
CA GLU A 46 6.59 -6.84 -0.79
C GLU A 46 5.52 -7.91 -0.55
N TYR A 47 5.20 -8.16 0.72
CA TYR A 47 4.10 -9.03 1.12
C TYR A 47 3.00 -8.21 1.80
N LEU A 48 1.75 -8.47 1.39
CA LEU A 48 0.60 -7.73 1.91
C LEU A 48 0.45 -7.89 3.43
N ASP A 49 0.62 -9.10 3.95
CA ASP A 49 0.44 -9.37 5.38
C ASP A 49 1.47 -8.62 6.23
N ASP A 50 2.71 -8.54 5.77
CA ASP A 50 3.77 -7.77 6.45
C ASP A 50 3.45 -6.28 6.42
N TRP A 51 2.96 -5.77 5.26
CA TRP A 51 2.54 -4.39 5.15
C TRP A 51 1.34 -4.08 6.06
N ILE A 52 0.35 -4.96 6.14
CA ILE A 52 -0.82 -4.80 7.03
C ILE A 52 -0.39 -4.78 8.49
N ALA A 53 0.51 -5.67 8.91
CA ALA A 53 1.03 -5.68 10.28
C ALA A 53 1.73 -4.36 10.60
N TRP A 54 2.57 -3.88 9.70
CA TRP A 54 3.22 -2.58 9.80
C TRP A 54 2.21 -1.43 9.82
N ALA A 55 1.23 -1.42 8.91
CA ALA A 55 0.22 -0.39 8.77
C ALA A 55 -0.62 -0.22 10.05
N LYS A 56 -1.03 -1.34 10.68
CA LYS A 56 -1.73 -1.32 11.97
C LYS A 56 -0.88 -0.70 13.08
N ALA A 57 0.41 -1.02 13.13
CA ALA A 57 1.34 -0.46 14.12
C ALA A 57 1.60 1.05 13.91
N HIS A 58 1.40 1.56 12.69
CA HIS A 58 1.63 2.97 12.31
C HIS A 58 0.35 3.77 12.14
N ASN A 59 -0.79 3.26 12.64
CA ASN A 59 -2.09 3.93 12.62
C ASN A 59 -2.58 4.32 11.21
N ILE A 60 -2.24 3.52 10.20
CA ILE A 60 -2.82 3.69 8.87
C ILE A 60 -4.33 3.45 8.94
N CYS A 61 -5.11 4.27 8.24
CA CYS A 61 -6.57 4.22 8.34
C CYS A 61 -7.13 2.85 7.91
N ALA A 62 -8.10 2.35 8.68
CA ALA A 62 -8.69 1.03 8.47
C ALA A 62 -9.27 0.84 7.06
N VAL A 63 -9.88 1.89 6.50
CA VAL A 63 -10.46 1.84 5.14
C VAL A 63 -9.40 1.51 4.09
N LEU A 64 -8.19 2.08 4.20
CA LEU A 64 -7.10 1.80 3.29
C LEU A 64 -6.58 0.36 3.44
N ILE A 65 -6.43 -0.11 4.67
CA ILE A 65 -6.05 -1.50 4.95
C ILE A 65 -7.07 -2.46 4.32
N LYS A 66 -8.36 -2.21 4.52
CA LYS A 66 -9.45 -3.02 3.95
C LYS A 66 -9.46 -2.99 2.43
N PHE A 67 -9.20 -1.83 1.83
CA PHE A 67 -9.07 -1.74 0.37
C PHE A 67 -7.95 -2.64 -0.17
N LEU A 68 -6.77 -2.62 0.44
CA LEU A 68 -5.65 -3.45 0.01
C LEU A 68 -5.86 -4.94 0.31
N GLN A 69 -6.62 -5.28 1.35
CA GLN A 69 -7.09 -6.66 1.56
C GLN A 69 -8.07 -7.11 0.48
N PHE A 70 -8.95 -6.21 0.03
CA PHE A 70 -9.90 -6.47 -1.05
C PHE A 70 -9.22 -6.58 -2.42
N GLN A 71 -8.20 -5.76 -2.66
CA GLN A 71 -7.44 -5.73 -3.91
C GLN A 71 -5.92 -5.85 -3.65
N PRO A 72 -5.42 -7.05 -3.30
CA PRO A 72 -4.01 -7.24 -2.90
C PRO A 72 -2.99 -6.79 -3.94
N LYS A 73 -3.32 -6.92 -5.22
CA LYS A 73 -2.45 -6.51 -6.33
C LYS A 73 -2.20 -5.00 -6.38
N MET A 74 -3.07 -4.20 -5.75
CA MET A 74 -2.91 -2.76 -5.69
C MET A 74 -1.84 -2.31 -4.68
N LEU A 75 -1.32 -3.19 -3.82
CA LEU A 75 -0.22 -2.84 -2.93
C LEU A 75 1.02 -2.43 -3.72
N SER A 76 1.34 -3.18 -4.77
CA SER A 76 2.48 -2.91 -5.64
C SER A 76 2.12 -3.32 -7.07
N ASP A 77 1.86 -2.32 -7.92
CA ASP A 77 1.53 -2.51 -9.35
C ASP A 77 2.40 -1.57 -10.18
N PHE A 78 3.64 -2.03 -10.43
CA PHE A 78 4.62 -1.23 -11.14
C PHE A 78 4.48 -1.35 -12.66
N ASP A 79 4.32 -0.19 -13.32
CA ASP A 79 4.34 -0.03 -14.77
C ASP A 79 5.29 1.12 -15.13
N PRO A 80 6.42 0.84 -15.82
CA PRO A 80 7.43 1.86 -16.14
C PRO A 80 6.93 2.94 -17.10
N THR A 81 5.76 2.78 -17.71
CA THR A 81 5.16 3.77 -18.60
C THR A 81 4.33 4.81 -17.85
N ARG A 82 3.93 4.50 -16.62
CA ARG A 82 3.16 5.41 -15.77
C ARG A 82 4.09 6.40 -15.05
N LYS A 83 3.58 7.59 -14.83
CA LYS A 83 4.31 8.63 -14.07
C LYS A 83 4.38 8.29 -12.58
N THR A 84 3.30 7.72 -12.03
CA THR A 84 3.17 7.29 -10.63
C THR A 84 2.59 5.89 -10.59
N ASN A 85 3.06 5.09 -9.63
CA ASN A 85 2.67 3.70 -9.46
C ASN A 85 2.28 3.43 -8.02
N PRO A 86 1.31 2.55 -7.77
CA PRO A 86 1.04 2.04 -6.43
C PRO A 86 2.27 1.34 -5.87
N THR A 87 2.65 1.74 -4.68
CA THR A 87 3.73 1.11 -3.90
C THR A 87 3.36 1.19 -2.41
N PRO A 88 3.94 0.34 -1.55
CA PRO A 88 3.73 0.42 -0.10
C PRO A 88 3.94 1.82 0.48
N ARG A 89 4.96 2.54 0.02
CA ARG A 89 5.24 3.92 0.42
C ARG A 89 4.22 4.93 -0.11
N ALA A 90 3.76 4.75 -1.34
CA ALA A 90 2.73 5.61 -1.92
C ALA A 90 1.41 5.50 -1.14
N TRP A 91 1.04 4.29 -0.72
CA TRP A 91 -0.13 4.06 0.13
C TRP A 91 0.01 4.65 1.53
N GLU A 92 1.22 4.68 2.09
CA GLU A 92 1.49 5.43 3.31
C GLU A 92 1.20 6.93 3.10
N ALA A 93 1.68 7.53 2.01
CA ALA A 93 1.40 8.92 1.68
C ALA A 93 -0.10 9.18 1.52
N VAL A 94 -0.83 8.29 0.82
CA VAL A 94 -2.30 8.36 0.70
C VAL A 94 -2.99 8.37 2.06
N SER A 95 -2.48 7.64 3.04
CA SER A 95 -3.07 7.61 4.40
C SER A 95 -3.03 8.96 5.11
N LEU A 96 -2.13 9.83 4.71
CA LEU A 96 -1.96 11.18 5.26
C LEU A 96 -2.85 12.22 4.57
N VAL A 97 -3.51 11.86 3.44
CA VAL A 97 -4.41 12.77 2.73
C VAL A 97 -5.66 13.01 3.57
N PRO A 98 -5.93 14.26 3.98
CA PRO A 98 -7.10 14.57 4.79
C PRO A 98 -8.39 14.43 3.97
N SER A 99 -9.49 14.16 4.65
CA SER A 99 -10.82 14.25 4.05
C SER A 99 -11.21 15.72 3.87
N PHE A 100 -11.73 16.04 2.70
CA PHE A 100 -12.20 17.38 2.38
C PHE A 100 -13.73 17.41 2.37
N THR A 101 -14.30 18.52 2.85
CA THR A 101 -15.74 18.79 2.82
C THR A 101 -16.06 19.81 1.73
N GLY A 102 -17.33 19.88 1.32
CA GLY A 102 -17.81 20.83 0.32
C GLY A 102 -17.89 20.25 -1.08
N ARG A 103 -18.30 21.10 -2.04
CA ARG A 103 -18.71 20.70 -3.39
C ARG A 103 -17.60 19.97 -4.17
N ASP A 104 -16.36 20.36 -3.99
CA ASP A 104 -15.21 19.81 -4.73
C ASP A 104 -14.28 18.93 -3.86
N GLY A 105 -14.69 18.65 -2.61
CA GLY A 105 -13.88 17.91 -1.65
C GLY A 105 -13.46 16.52 -2.16
N GLU A 106 -14.39 15.75 -2.71
CA GLU A 106 -14.11 14.43 -3.27
C GLU A 106 -13.18 14.49 -4.50
N LYS A 107 -13.33 15.52 -5.34
CA LYS A 107 -12.45 15.71 -6.50
C LYS A 107 -11.02 16.03 -6.06
N LEU A 108 -10.86 16.89 -5.05
CA LEU A 108 -9.55 17.23 -4.52
C LEU A 108 -8.90 16.01 -3.86
N PHE A 109 -9.65 15.27 -3.07
CA PHE A 109 -9.18 14.03 -2.47
C PHE A 109 -8.68 13.06 -3.55
N HIS A 110 -9.50 12.80 -4.58
CA HIS A 110 -9.14 11.93 -5.70
C HIS A 110 -7.87 12.43 -6.41
N ALA A 111 -7.75 13.72 -6.69
CA ALA A 111 -6.57 14.27 -7.37
C ALA A 111 -5.28 14.10 -6.58
N LEU A 112 -5.33 14.26 -5.24
CA LEU A 112 -4.18 14.04 -4.36
C LEU A 112 -3.79 12.56 -4.33
N VAL A 113 -4.75 11.67 -4.15
CA VAL A 113 -4.52 10.21 -4.18
C VAL A 113 -3.95 9.78 -5.55
N ALA A 114 -4.48 10.32 -6.65
CA ALA A 114 -3.97 10.03 -8.00
C ALA A 114 -2.53 10.52 -8.21
N GLY A 115 -2.16 11.61 -7.55
CA GLY A 115 -0.78 12.09 -7.53
C GLY A 115 0.20 11.10 -6.91
N ASP A 116 -0.24 10.35 -5.90
CA ASP A 116 0.59 9.38 -5.17
C ASP A 116 0.61 8.00 -5.83
N VAL A 117 -0.56 7.46 -6.20
CA VAL A 117 -0.69 6.04 -6.65
C VAL A 117 -1.10 5.88 -8.12
N GLY A 118 -1.32 6.97 -8.82
CA GLY A 118 -1.80 6.98 -10.21
C GLY A 118 -3.33 6.86 -10.30
N GLU A 119 -3.86 7.28 -11.46
CA GLU A 119 -5.29 7.49 -11.71
C GLU A 119 -6.13 6.22 -11.48
N GLY A 120 -5.67 5.08 -12.01
CA GLY A 120 -6.42 3.81 -11.90
C GLY A 120 -6.57 3.31 -10.46
N ALA A 121 -5.49 3.36 -9.69
CA ALA A 121 -5.49 2.96 -8.28
C ALA A 121 -6.30 3.95 -7.43
N ALA A 122 -6.18 5.24 -7.71
CA ALA A 122 -6.95 6.28 -7.05
C ALA A 122 -8.46 6.12 -7.28
N ALA A 123 -8.89 5.88 -8.53
CA ALA A 123 -10.29 5.66 -8.85
C ALA A 123 -10.85 4.43 -8.10
N ALA A 124 -10.10 3.32 -8.09
CA ALA A 124 -10.50 2.10 -7.38
C ALA A 124 -10.60 2.34 -5.86
N TYR A 125 -9.61 3.00 -5.26
CA TYR A 125 -9.62 3.31 -3.83
C TYR A 125 -10.76 4.27 -3.45
N CYS A 126 -10.95 5.35 -4.20
CA CYS A 126 -12.02 6.31 -3.92
C CYS A 126 -13.42 5.68 -4.02
N ALA A 127 -13.64 4.81 -5.02
CA ALA A 127 -14.89 4.06 -5.14
C ALA A 127 -15.11 3.13 -3.94
N PHE A 128 -14.08 2.35 -3.56
CA PHE A 128 -14.13 1.48 -2.39
C PHE A 128 -14.38 2.28 -1.10
N ARG A 129 -13.64 3.38 -0.90
CA ARG A 129 -13.78 4.24 0.27
C ARG A 129 -15.21 4.79 0.40
N LYS A 130 -15.78 5.29 -0.69
CA LYS A 130 -17.15 5.78 -0.73
C LYS A 130 -18.16 4.69 -0.36
N MET A 131 -18.00 3.49 -0.92
CA MET A 131 -18.85 2.34 -0.59
C MET A 131 -18.70 1.97 0.89
N TYR A 132 -17.47 1.81 1.39
CA TYR A 132 -17.17 1.38 2.76
C TYR A 132 -17.71 2.35 3.82
N LEU A 133 -17.61 3.66 3.57
CA LEU A 133 -18.12 4.69 4.49
C LEU A 133 -19.65 4.77 4.50
N ASN A 134 -20.31 4.30 3.44
CA ASN A 134 -21.77 4.25 3.33
C ASN A 134 -22.38 2.91 3.80
N LEU A 135 -21.56 1.99 4.33
CA LEU A 135 -22.09 0.76 4.91
C LEU A 135 -22.99 1.10 6.13
N PRO A 136 -24.06 0.32 6.35
CA PRO A 136 -24.99 0.53 7.46
C PRO A 136 -24.27 0.47 8.80
N ASP A 137 -24.92 1.01 9.82
CA ASP A 137 -24.47 0.86 11.21
C ASP A 137 -24.66 -0.58 11.66
N PHE A 138 -23.57 -1.19 12.08
CA PHE A 138 -23.54 -2.60 12.51
C PHE A 138 -24.22 -2.82 13.85
N SER A 139 -24.40 -1.78 14.67
CA SER A 139 -25.17 -1.86 15.90
C SER A 139 -26.63 -2.27 15.64
N GLU A 140 -27.24 -1.70 14.59
CA GLU A 140 -28.60 -2.08 14.17
C GLU A 140 -28.64 -3.48 13.55
N LEU A 141 -27.65 -3.81 12.73
CA LEU A 141 -27.56 -5.11 12.10
C LEU A 141 -27.42 -6.25 13.13
N LEU A 142 -26.59 -6.06 14.16
CA LEU A 142 -26.43 -7.04 15.23
C LEU A 142 -27.66 -7.14 16.13
N ALA A 143 -28.39 -6.02 16.32
CA ALA A 143 -29.61 -6.03 17.13
C ALA A 143 -30.79 -6.72 16.43
N ARG A 144 -30.84 -6.70 15.10
CA ARG A 144 -31.96 -7.24 14.30
C ARG A 144 -31.48 -7.88 12.99
N PRO A 145 -30.69 -8.95 13.06
CA PRO A 145 -30.07 -9.57 11.89
C PRO A 145 -31.11 -10.08 10.86
N GLU A 146 -32.30 -10.45 11.32
CA GLU A 146 -33.38 -10.93 10.46
C GLU A 146 -33.98 -9.84 9.54
N GLN A 147 -33.75 -8.56 9.85
CA GLN A 147 -34.23 -7.45 9.03
C GLN A 147 -33.20 -7.01 7.98
N TYR A 148 -31.98 -7.55 8.03
CA TYR A 148 -30.92 -7.18 7.11
C TYR A 148 -30.95 -8.03 5.85
N ALA A 149 -31.21 -7.40 4.71
CA ALA A 149 -31.08 -8.05 3.43
C ALA A 149 -29.60 -8.16 3.03
N VAL A 150 -29.13 -9.38 2.78
CA VAL A 150 -27.74 -9.60 2.32
C VAL A 150 -27.55 -8.90 0.97
N PRO A 151 -26.55 -8.00 0.84
CA PRO A 151 -26.30 -7.32 -0.41
C PRO A 151 -25.99 -8.30 -1.56
N GLU A 152 -26.55 -8.03 -2.74
CA GLU A 152 -26.26 -8.80 -3.95
C GLU A 152 -24.87 -8.48 -4.50
N ASP A 153 -24.40 -7.22 -4.34
CA ASP A 153 -23.07 -6.77 -4.75
C ASP A 153 -21.99 -7.42 -3.89
N LEU A 154 -21.10 -8.17 -4.55
CA LEU A 154 -20.03 -8.91 -3.89
C LEU A 154 -19.03 -8.00 -3.16
N SER A 155 -18.80 -6.80 -3.65
CA SER A 155 -17.89 -5.84 -3.01
C SER A 155 -18.47 -5.30 -1.72
N ILE A 156 -19.78 -4.98 -1.73
CA ILE A 156 -20.51 -4.52 -0.54
C ILE A 156 -20.58 -5.65 0.49
N ARG A 157 -20.90 -6.85 0.05
CA ARG A 157 -20.96 -8.05 0.91
C ARG A 157 -19.62 -8.29 1.57
N TRP A 158 -18.53 -8.35 0.79
CA TRP A 158 -17.18 -8.53 1.31
C TRP A 158 -16.82 -7.44 2.33
N ALA A 159 -17.10 -6.16 2.02
CA ALA A 159 -16.81 -5.05 2.91
C ALA A 159 -17.62 -5.13 4.21
N THR A 160 -18.87 -5.60 4.15
CA THR A 160 -19.73 -5.86 5.30
C THR A 160 -19.15 -6.94 6.19
N ASP A 161 -18.79 -8.09 5.61
CA ASP A 161 -18.20 -9.23 6.32
C ASP A 161 -16.89 -8.83 7.02
N MET A 162 -16.02 -8.11 6.32
CA MET A 162 -14.75 -7.64 6.86
C MET A 162 -14.91 -6.61 7.99
N LYS A 163 -15.97 -5.80 7.95
CA LYS A 163 -16.25 -4.84 9.02
C LYS A 163 -16.86 -5.52 10.25
N LEU A 164 -17.62 -6.60 10.05
CA LEU A 164 -18.16 -7.43 11.15
C LEU A 164 -17.07 -8.19 11.91
N VAL A 165 -16.02 -8.62 11.23
CA VAL A 165 -14.90 -9.34 11.87
C VAL A 165 -14.06 -8.43 12.77
N ASP A 166 -14.10 -7.12 12.57
CA ASP A 166 -13.33 -6.14 13.36
C ASP A 166 -14.09 -5.66 14.63
N LEU A 167 -15.33 -6.14 14.89
CA LEU A 167 -16.14 -5.85 16.07
C LEU A 167 -15.84 -6.83 17.21
#